data_5e36eee6ac778e64d4c16383f88c991a
#
_entry.id   5e36eee6ac778e64d4c16383f88c991a
#
_cell.length_a   1.000
_cell.length_b   1.000
_cell.length_c   1.000
_cell.angle_alpha   90.00
_cell.angle_beta   90.00
_cell.angle_gamma   90.00
#
_symmetry.space_group_name_H-M   'P 1'
#
loop_
_entity.id
_entity.type
_entity.pdbx_description
1 polymer ?
#
loop_
_entity_poly.entity_id
_entity_poly.type
_entity_poly.pdbx_seq_one_letter_code
_entity_poly.pdbx_strand_id
1 'polypeptide(L)'
;MLLHLANFLAQFQSAFQVFNYLTLRVILAALTALMLCLWLGPWVIRRLVEGQIGQAVRDDGPQSHLSKAGTPTMGGAMILLAIAISTLLWGDLTNYYVWIVLLVTLGFGAIGWVDDYRKVVEKNPRGLPARWKYFWQSVVGLGAAIILYATATTPAETSLLIPLFKDVALPLGLFYIVLSYFVIVGSSNAVNLTDGLDGLAIMPTVLVAMGLAVFAYASGNAVFANYLHIPFIQGTGELAIFCATIAGAGLGFLWFNTYPAQVFMGDVGALALGAALGVVAVIVRQEIVLFIMGGIFVLETVSVILQVGSYKLTGRRIFRMAPLHHHYELKGWPEPRVIVRFWIITVVLVLLGLATLKVR
;
A
#
# COMPACT_ATOMS: atom_id res chain seq x y z
N MET A 1 7.62 -20.90 0.15
CA MET A 1 8.68 -21.82 -0.35
C MET A 1 9.54 -22.37 0.79
N LEU A 2 10.16 -21.53 1.60
CA LEU A 2 10.99 -21.98 2.75
C LEU A 2 10.17 -22.73 3.80
N LEU A 3 8.88 -22.43 3.98
CA LEU A 3 8.01 -23.18 4.87
C LEU A 3 7.91 -24.66 4.47
N HIS A 4 7.73 -24.96 3.18
CA HIS A 4 7.67 -26.34 2.69
C HIS A 4 9.02 -27.06 2.87
N LEU A 5 10.13 -26.35 2.60
CA LEU A 5 11.47 -26.88 2.84
C LEU A 5 11.71 -27.16 4.34
N ALA A 6 11.30 -26.23 5.21
CA ALA A 6 11.43 -26.40 6.65
C ALA A 6 10.60 -27.59 7.16
N ASN A 7 9.38 -27.77 6.66
CA ASN A 7 8.54 -28.92 6.99
C ASN A 7 9.15 -30.25 6.52
N PHE A 8 9.80 -30.25 5.37
CA PHE A 8 10.57 -31.44 4.90
C PHE A 8 11.76 -31.69 5.81
N LEU A 9 12.56 -30.70 6.15
CA LEU A 9 13.73 -30.83 7.02
C LEU A 9 13.33 -31.17 8.47
N ALA A 10 12.16 -30.77 8.92
CA ALA A 10 11.62 -31.10 10.25
C ALA A 10 11.39 -32.60 10.45
N GLN A 11 11.28 -33.38 9.37
CA GLN A 11 11.25 -34.85 9.44
C GLN A 11 12.59 -35.46 9.89
N PHE A 12 13.68 -34.74 9.64
CA PHE A 12 15.03 -35.17 10.02
C PHE A 12 15.52 -34.53 11.33
N GLN A 13 15.10 -33.27 11.56
CA GLN A 13 15.50 -32.51 12.75
C GLN A 13 14.37 -31.60 13.22
N SER A 14 13.87 -31.82 14.45
CA SER A 14 12.73 -31.10 15.03
C SER A 14 12.95 -29.60 15.17
N ALA A 15 14.17 -29.11 15.21
CA ALA A 15 14.52 -27.69 15.29
C ALA A 15 13.91 -26.86 14.14
N PHE A 16 13.71 -27.47 12.95
CA PHE A 16 13.11 -26.78 11.81
C PHE A 16 11.62 -26.50 11.98
N GLN A 17 10.93 -27.10 12.98
CA GLN A 17 9.54 -26.79 13.30
C GLN A 17 9.35 -25.34 13.75
N VAL A 18 10.42 -24.65 14.17
CA VAL A 18 10.38 -23.22 14.53
C VAL A 18 9.84 -22.33 13.39
N PHE A 19 10.05 -22.72 12.13
CA PHE A 19 9.55 -21.98 10.97
C PHE A 19 8.03 -22.12 10.72
N ASN A 20 7.35 -23.00 11.49
CA ASN A 20 5.89 -23.07 11.49
C ASN A 20 5.26 -21.92 12.29
N TYR A 21 6.01 -21.27 13.18
CA TYR A 21 5.50 -20.10 13.91
C TYR A 21 5.33 -18.90 12.97
N LEU A 22 4.08 -18.45 12.81
CA LEU A 22 3.73 -17.33 11.96
C LEU A 22 4.50 -16.06 12.36
N THR A 23 4.62 -15.78 13.65
CA THR A 23 5.33 -14.60 14.19
C THR A 23 6.80 -14.55 13.77
N LEU A 24 7.48 -15.72 13.79
CA LEU A 24 8.87 -15.78 13.31
C LEU A 24 8.94 -15.48 11.81
N ARG A 25 8.06 -16.08 11.02
CA ARG A 25 8.01 -15.83 9.56
C ARG A 25 7.71 -14.37 9.22
N VAL A 26 6.84 -13.70 9.98
CA VAL A 26 6.56 -12.27 9.86
C VAL A 26 7.83 -11.44 10.04
N ILE A 27 8.60 -11.71 11.11
CA ILE A 27 9.87 -11.00 11.39
C ILE A 27 10.90 -11.26 10.28
N LEU A 28 11.08 -12.53 9.90
CA LEU A 28 12.04 -12.89 8.87
C LEU A 28 11.67 -12.34 7.49
N ALA A 29 10.39 -12.27 7.16
CA ALA A 29 9.89 -11.68 5.93
C ALA A 29 10.16 -10.17 5.87
N ALA A 30 9.91 -9.45 6.97
CA ALA A 30 10.23 -8.02 7.08
C ALA A 30 11.74 -7.77 6.91
N LEU A 31 12.57 -8.53 7.64
CA LEU A 31 14.03 -8.40 7.56
C LEU A 31 14.55 -8.74 6.16
N THR A 32 14.03 -9.81 5.53
CA THR A 32 14.42 -10.20 4.17
C THR A 32 14.07 -9.09 3.18
N ALA A 33 12.86 -8.52 3.25
CA ALA A 33 12.44 -7.44 2.37
C ALA A 33 13.27 -6.15 2.58
N LEU A 34 13.55 -5.80 3.84
CA LEU A 34 14.41 -4.68 4.19
C LEU A 34 15.83 -4.85 3.61
N MET A 35 16.45 -6.01 3.86
CA MET A 35 17.81 -6.28 3.39
C MET A 35 17.90 -6.34 1.86
N LEU A 36 16.89 -6.90 1.19
CA LEU A 36 16.83 -6.89 -0.27
C LEU A 36 16.77 -5.46 -0.82
N CYS A 37 15.96 -4.58 -0.25
CA CYS A 37 15.92 -3.19 -0.67
C CYS A 37 17.24 -2.46 -0.43
N LEU A 38 17.86 -2.62 0.73
CA LEU A 38 19.15 -2.02 1.04
C LEU A 38 20.27 -2.51 0.11
N TRP A 39 20.27 -3.81 -0.21
CA TRP A 39 21.25 -4.41 -1.10
C TRP A 39 21.04 -4.06 -2.57
N LEU A 40 19.81 -4.09 -3.05
CA LEU A 40 19.46 -3.76 -4.43
C LEU A 40 19.50 -2.25 -4.71
N GLY A 41 19.24 -1.41 -3.70
CA GLY A 41 19.09 0.02 -3.82
C GLY A 41 20.23 0.71 -4.60
N PRO A 42 21.50 0.57 -4.19
CA PRO A 42 22.60 1.24 -4.88
C PRO A 42 22.76 0.79 -6.34
N TRP A 43 22.44 -0.47 -6.64
CA TRP A 43 22.50 -1.00 -8.00
C TRP A 43 21.34 -0.45 -8.86
N VAL A 44 20.11 -0.47 -8.33
CA VAL A 44 18.93 0.06 -9.04
C VAL A 44 19.11 1.55 -9.31
N ILE A 45 19.51 2.35 -8.30
CA ILE A 45 19.70 3.78 -8.45
C ILE A 45 20.73 4.08 -9.54
N ARG A 46 21.87 3.39 -9.54
CA ARG A 46 22.89 3.56 -10.60
C ARG A 46 22.33 3.26 -11.99
N ARG A 47 21.57 2.16 -12.15
CA ARG A 47 20.96 1.81 -13.43
C ARG A 47 19.93 2.83 -13.91
N LEU A 48 19.14 3.38 -12.99
CA LEU A 48 18.18 4.43 -13.32
C LEU A 48 18.86 5.74 -13.72
N VAL A 49 19.97 6.11 -13.07
CA VAL A 49 20.78 7.28 -13.42
C VAL A 49 21.45 7.08 -14.78
N GLU A 50 22.11 5.93 -15.02
CA GLU A 50 22.74 5.58 -16.30
C GLU A 50 21.73 5.60 -17.46
N GLY A 51 20.50 5.12 -17.21
CA GLY A 51 19.41 5.16 -18.18
C GLY A 51 18.78 6.53 -18.39
N GLN A 52 19.28 7.59 -17.73
CA GLN A 52 18.68 8.93 -17.73
C GLN A 52 17.19 8.93 -17.37
N ILE A 53 16.79 8.00 -16.49
CA ILE A 53 15.42 7.80 -16.04
C ILE A 53 15.12 8.81 -14.91
N GLY A 54 15.23 10.10 -15.20
CA GLY A 54 14.97 11.20 -14.27
C GLY A 54 13.59 11.80 -14.46
N GLN A 55 12.99 12.24 -13.37
CA GLN A 55 11.68 12.89 -13.44
C GLN A 55 11.78 14.25 -14.12
N ALA A 56 10.95 14.49 -15.13
CA ALA A 56 10.73 15.82 -15.66
C ALA A 56 9.93 16.64 -14.64
N VAL A 57 10.52 17.71 -14.12
CA VAL A 57 9.81 18.62 -13.22
C VAL A 57 8.78 19.40 -14.02
N ARG A 58 7.55 19.48 -13.51
CA ARG A 58 6.48 20.27 -14.13
C ARG A 58 6.71 21.75 -13.88
N ASP A 59 6.53 22.58 -14.90
CA ASP A 59 6.71 24.03 -14.82
C ASP A 59 5.66 24.73 -13.95
N ASP A 60 4.51 24.08 -13.69
CA ASP A 60 3.39 24.58 -12.90
C ASP A 60 3.43 24.17 -11.41
N GLY A 61 4.50 23.47 -10.97
CA GLY A 61 4.73 23.06 -9.60
C GLY A 61 5.43 24.12 -8.72
N PRO A 62 5.61 23.84 -7.39
CA PRO A 62 6.41 24.69 -6.51
C PRO A 62 7.85 24.83 -7.02
N GLN A 63 8.41 26.05 -6.99
CA GLN A 63 9.77 26.33 -7.47
C GLN A 63 10.87 25.53 -6.72
N SER A 64 10.59 25.13 -5.47
CA SER A 64 11.45 24.25 -4.66
C SER A 64 11.73 22.91 -5.34
N HIS A 65 10.85 22.44 -6.22
CA HIS A 65 11.00 21.16 -6.92
C HIS A 65 11.97 21.22 -8.10
N LEU A 66 12.35 22.41 -8.57
CA LEU A 66 13.35 22.56 -9.66
C LEU A 66 14.72 21.99 -9.26
N SER A 67 15.07 22.04 -7.97
CA SER A 67 16.32 21.45 -7.46
C SER A 67 16.34 19.92 -7.52
N LYS A 68 15.18 19.27 -7.67
CA LYS A 68 15.00 17.82 -7.76
C LYS A 68 15.06 17.29 -9.20
N ALA A 69 15.27 18.18 -10.18
CA ALA A 69 15.42 17.79 -11.58
C ALA A 69 16.60 16.83 -11.75
N GLY A 70 16.35 15.69 -12.39
CA GLY A 70 17.37 14.65 -12.58
C GLY A 70 17.40 13.56 -11.50
N THR A 71 16.68 13.68 -10.39
CA THR A 71 16.53 12.57 -9.44
C THR A 71 15.83 11.40 -10.15
N PRO A 72 16.39 10.17 -10.12
CA PRO A 72 15.80 9.02 -10.79
C PRO A 72 14.44 8.67 -10.18
N THR A 73 13.53 8.20 -11.03
CA THR A 73 12.21 7.70 -10.65
C THR A 73 12.06 6.21 -10.97
N MET A 74 10.91 5.60 -10.70
CA MET A 74 10.65 4.16 -10.83
C MET A 74 11.33 3.29 -9.76
N GLY A 75 11.76 3.88 -8.64
CA GLY A 75 12.28 3.13 -7.48
C GLY A 75 11.29 2.12 -6.87
N GLY A 76 10.00 2.30 -7.15
CA GLY A 76 8.95 1.36 -6.77
C GLY A 76 9.17 -0.06 -7.27
N ALA A 77 9.88 -0.25 -8.39
CA ALA A 77 10.23 -1.58 -8.88
C ALA A 77 11.06 -2.39 -7.87
N MET A 78 11.98 -1.73 -7.17
CA MET A 78 12.78 -2.34 -6.10
C MET A 78 11.90 -2.80 -4.93
N ILE A 79 10.92 -1.97 -4.55
CA ILE A 79 9.96 -2.30 -3.49
C ILE A 79 9.18 -3.56 -3.87
N LEU A 80 8.64 -3.60 -5.10
CA LEU A 80 7.84 -4.74 -5.58
C LEU A 80 8.63 -6.03 -5.66
N LEU A 81 9.88 -5.97 -6.11
CA LEU A 81 10.77 -7.13 -6.13
C LEU A 81 11.02 -7.65 -4.71
N ALA A 82 11.32 -6.76 -3.76
CA ALA A 82 11.56 -7.15 -2.38
C ALA A 82 10.29 -7.76 -1.74
N ILE A 83 9.12 -7.17 -1.96
CA ILE A 83 7.84 -7.72 -1.48
C ILE A 83 7.58 -9.10 -2.10
N ALA A 84 7.68 -9.23 -3.43
CA ALA A 84 7.37 -10.47 -4.12
C ALA A 84 8.30 -11.61 -3.68
N ILE A 85 9.62 -11.38 -3.69
CA ILE A 85 10.60 -12.38 -3.27
C ILE A 85 10.37 -12.80 -1.82
N SER A 86 10.24 -11.84 -0.90
CA SER A 86 10.09 -12.13 0.52
C SER A 86 8.77 -12.83 0.83
N THR A 87 7.67 -12.46 0.17
CA THR A 87 6.38 -13.14 0.33
C THR A 87 6.44 -14.57 -0.20
N LEU A 88 7.04 -14.81 -1.37
CA LEU A 88 7.20 -16.15 -1.94
C LEU A 88 8.12 -17.03 -1.10
N LEU A 89 9.13 -16.47 -0.44
CA LEU A 89 10.02 -17.20 0.44
C LEU A 89 9.32 -17.64 1.74
N TRP A 90 8.64 -16.72 2.41
CA TRP A 90 8.15 -16.91 3.78
C TRP A 90 6.66 -17.23 3.89
N GLY A 91 5.84 -16.83 2.92
CA GLY A 91 4.40 -17.09 2.88
C GLY A 91 4.08 -18.57 2.62
N ASP A 92 2.91 -18.97 3.06
CA ASP A 92 2.32 -20.26 2.68
C ASP A 92 1.72 -20.16 1.29
N LEU A 93 2.38 -20.76 0.31
CA LEU A 93 1.96 -20.72 -1.10
C LEU A 93 0.73 -21.61 -1.39
N THR A 94 0.26 -22.39 -0.44
CA THR A 94 -1.02 -23.11 -0.58
C THR A 94 -2.23 -22.22 -0.27
N ASN A 95 -1.98 -21.07 0.37
CA ASN A 95 -3.02 -20.11 0.70
C ASN A 95 -3.32 -19.20 -0.49
N TYR A 96 -4.55 -19.24 -0.98
CA TYR A 96 -4.97 -18.45 -2.15
C TYR A 96 -4.96 -16.93 -1.90
N TYR A 97 -5.14 -16.46 -0.65
CA TYR A 97 -5.05 -15.03 -0.33
C TYR A 97 -3.67 -14.45 -0.62
N VAL A 98 -2.60 -15.24 -0.40
CA VAL A 98 -1.23 -14.82 -0.71
C VAL A 98 -1.08 -14.52 -2.20
N TRP A 99 -1.68 -15.36 -3.06
CA TRP A 99 -1.65 -15.12 -4.51
C TRP A 99 -2.49 -13.93 -4.91
N ILE A 100 -3.66 -13.74 -4.32
CA ILE A 100 -4.53 -12.59 -4.65
C ILE A 100 -3.80 -11.28 -4.33
N VAL A 101 -3.22 -11.13 -3.12
CA VAL A 101 -2.53 -9.89 -2.75
C VAL A 101 -1.29 -9.65 -3.61
N LEU A 102 -0.53 -10.70 -3.97
CA LEU A 102 0.62 -10.58 -4.86
C LEU A 102 0.20 -10.17 -6.27
N LEU A 103 -0.80 -10.85 -6.86
CA LEU A 103 -1.25 -10.56 -8.22
C LEU A 103 -1.86 -9.17 -8.35
N VAL A 104 -2.65 -8.73 -7.37
CA VAL A 104 -3.18 -7.35 -7.34
C VAL A 104 -2.04 -6.35 -7.26
N THR A 105 -1.11 -6.54 -6.33
CA THR A 105 0.02 -5.62 -6.13
C THR A 105 0.89 -5.52 -7.38
N LEU A 106 1.27 -6.66 -7.97
CA LEU A 106 2.09 -6.70 -9.18
C LEU A 106 1.32 -6.19 -10.41
N GLY A 107 0.01 -6.45 -10.50
CA GLY A 107 -0.84 -5.95 -11.56
C GLY A 107 -0.93 -4.41 -11.56
N PHE A 108 -1.16 -3.80 -10.40
CA PHE A 108 -1.13 -2.34 -10.27
C PHE A 108 0.28 -1.78 -10.47
N GLY A 109 1.31 -2.50 -10.03
CA GLY A 109 2.71 -2.16 -10.32
C GLY A 109 3.03 -2.16 -11.81
N ALA A 110 2.52 -3.13 -12.57
CA ALA A 110 2.70 -3.19 -14.02
C ALA A 110 2.01 -2.01 -14.73
N ILE A 111 0.82 -1.60 -14.26
CA ILE A 111 0.13 -0.40 -14.78
C ILE A 111 0.98 0.85 -14.52
N GLY A 112 1.51 1.00 -13.30
CA GLY A 112 2.41 2.09 -12.95
C GLY A 112 3.70 2.07 -13.76
N TRP A 113 4.28 0.88 -13.97
CA TRP A 113 5.48 0.71 -14.81
C TRP A 113 5.26 1.22 -16.22
N VAL A 114 4.14 0.87 -16.86
CA VAL A 114 3.82 1.36 -18.23
C VAL A 114 3.64 2.87 -18.24
N ASP A 115 3.03 3.45 -17.20
CA ASP A 115 2.85 4.90 -17.09
C ASP A 115 4.19 5.63 -16.95
N ASP A 116 5.03 5.19 -16.01
CA ASP A 116 6.34 5.77 -15.78
C ASP A 116 7.30 5.57 -16.97
N TYR A 117 7.30 4.38 -17.58
CA TYR A 117 8.10 4.09 -18.77
C TYR A 117 7.81 5.06 -19.91
N ARG A 118 6.52 5.33 -20.16
CA ARG A 118 6.10 6.30 -21.18
C ARG A 118 6.55 7.72 -20.85
N LYS A 119 6.42 8.12 -19.59
CA LYS A 119 6.83 9.46 -19.15
C LYS A 119 8.33 9.70 -19.31
N VAL A 120 9.13 8.70 -18.97
CA VAL A 120 10.56 8.86 -18.79
C VAL A 120 11.35 8.38 -20.02
N VAL A 121 11.08 7.15 -20.49
CA VAL A 121 11.84 6.53 -21.60
C VAL A 121 11.34 7.03 -22.95
N GLU A 122 10.00 7.06 -23.15
CA GLU A 122 9.40 7.60 -24.38
C GLU A 122 9.34 9.15 -24.37
N LYS A 123 9.75 9.81 -23.28
CA LYS A 123 9.70 11.26 -23.08
C LYS A 123 8.32 11.87 -23.36
N ASN A 124 7.25 11.10 -23.08
CA ASN A 124 5.89 11.53 -23.26
C ASN A 124 5.33 12.03 -21.90
N PRO A 125 5.24 13.34 -21.67
CA PRO A 125 4.83 13.89 -20.37
C PRO A 125 3.40 13.51 -19.95
N ARG A 126 2.58 13.05 -20.90
CA ARG A 126 1.20 12.60 -20.62
C ARG A 126 1.14 11.16 -20.07
N GLY A 127 2.22 10.38 -20.21
CA GLY A 127 2.26 8.97 -19.77
C GLY A 127 1.16 8.11 -20.39
N LEU A 128 0.60 7.21 -19.59
CA LEU A 128 -0.54 6.41 -19.99
C LEU A 128 -1.83 7.26 -19.93
N PRO A 129 -2.62 7.37 -21.01
CA PRO A 129 -3.88 8.11 -20.97
C PRO A 129 -4.77 7.66 -19.82
N ALA A 130 -5.36 8.61 -19.08
CA ALA A 130 -6.12 8.35 -17.86
C ALA A 130 -7.21 7.27 -18.02
N ARG A 131 -7.87 7.26 -19.18
CA ARG A 131 -8.89 6.24 -19.52
C ARG A 131 -8.34 4.82 -19.52
N TRP A 132 -7.13 4.60 -20.04
CA TRP A 132 -6.49 3.29 -20.08
C TRP A 132 -5.91 2.90 -18.73
N LYS A 133 -5.34 3.86 -18.00
CA LYS A 133 -4.87 3.65 -16.62
C LYS A 133 -6.02 3.18 -15.74
N TYR A 134 -7.15 3.90 -15.78
CA TYR A 134 -8.34 3.56 -15.02
C TYR A 134 -8.99 2.25 -15.48
N PHE A 135 -9.00 1.97 -16.77
CA PHE A 135 -9.52 0.71 -17.34
C PHE A 135 -8.76 -0.50 -16.78
N TRP A 136 -7.43 -0.49 -16.84
CA TRP A 136 -6.63 -1.61 -16.36
C TRP A 136 -6.68 -1.75 -14.83
N GLN A 137 -6.70 -0.65 -14.08
CA GLN A 137 -6.95 -0.68 -12.65
C GLN A 137 -8.32 -1.31 -12.33
N SER A 138 -9.34 -0.99 -13.13
CA SER A 138 -10.68 -1.57 -12.98
C SER A 138 -10.70 -3.07 -13.29
N VAL A 139 -9.99 -3.52 -14.32
CA VAL A 139 -9.88 -4.96 -14.66
C VAL A 139 -9.26 -5.74 -13.50
N VAL A 140 -8.14 -5.26 -12.95
CA VAL A 140 -7.47 -5.95 -11.84
C VAL A 140 -8.29 -5.86 -10.56
N GLY A 141 -8.82 -4.67 -10.22
CA GLY A 141 -9.60 -4.46 -8.99
C GLY A 141 -10.94 -5.21 -8.98
N LEU A 142 -11.70 -5.18 -10.10
CA LEU A 142 -12.93 -5.97 -10.23
C LEU A 142 -12.63 -7.47 -10.26
N GLY A 143 -11.59 -7.90 -10.97
CA GLY A 143 -11.18 -9.30 -10.99
C GLY A 143 -10.91 -9.84 -9.59
N ALA A 144 -10.15 -9.09 -8.76
CA ALA A 144 -9.89 -9.44 -7.38
C ALA A 144 -11.18 -9.48 -6.54
N ALA A 145 -12.05 -8.47 -6.67
CA ALA A 145 -13.30 -8.39 -5.93
C ALA A 145 -14.27 -9.55 -6.29
N ILE A 146 -14.34 -9.92 -7.56
CA ILE A 146 -15.16 -11.06 -8.02
C ILE A 146 -14.60 -12.38 -7.49
N ILE A 147 -13.29 -12.58 -7.57
CA ILE A 147 -12.65 -13.80 -7.04
C ILE A 147 -12.90 -13.92 -5.54
N LEU A 148 -12.70 -12.86 -4.77
CA LEU A 148 -12.95 -12.85 -3.32
C LEU A 148 -14.43 -13.13 -2.99
N TYR A 149 -15.35 -12.59 -3.77
CA TYR A 149 -16.78 -12.89 -3.60
C TYR A 149 -17.12 -14.35 -3.90
N ALA A 150 -16.58 -14.87 -5.00
CA ALA A 150 -16.86 -16.25 -5.44
C ALA A 150 -16.20 -17.32 -4.55
N THR A 151 -15.09 -16.98 -3.88
CA THR A 151 -14.37 -17.90 -2.98
C THR A 151 -14.79 -17.76 -1.52
N ALA A 152 -15.66 -16.79 -1.20
CA ALA A 152 -16.16 -16.60 0.16
C ALA A 152 -16.92 -17.85 0.64
N THR A 153 -16.53 -18.35 1.81
CA THR A 153 -17.10 -19.57 2.41
C THR A 153 -18.06 -19.26 3.54
N THR A 154 -17.93 -18.10 4.14
CA THR A 154 -18.76 -17.65 5.26
C THR A 154 -19.43 -16.31 4.97
N PRO A 155 -20.62 -16.02 5.52
CA PRO A 155 -21.28 -14.73 5.38
C PRO A 155 -20.43 -13.55 5.88
N ALA A 156 -19.55 -13.78 6.86
CA ALA A 156 -18.67 -12.78 7.42
C ALA A 156 -17.69 -12.23 6.37
N GLU A 157 -17.26 -13.06 5.43
CA GLU A 157 -16.32 -12.69 4.37
C GLU A 157 -16.91 -11.71 3.32
N THR A 158 -18.22 -11.54 3.29
CA THR A 158 -18.90 -10.62 2.37
C THR A 158 -19.72 -9.55 3.08
N SER A 159 -19.52 -9.39 4.41
CA SER A 159 -20.19 -8.37 5.22
C SER A 159 -19.28 -7.18 5.49
N LEU A 160 -19.83 -5.98 5.56
CA LEU A 160 -19.13 -4.79 6.03
C LEU A 160 -19.21 -4.71 7.55
N LEU A 161 -18.06 -4.64 8.20
CA LEU A 161 -17.98 -4.47 9.65
C LEU A 161 -17.92 -2.99 10.00
N ILE A 162 -18.77 -2.55 10.92
CA ILE A 162 -18.74 -1.18 11.41
C ILE A 162 -17.90 -1.15 12.69
N PRO A 163 -16.71 -0.47 12.69
CA PRO A 163 -15.91 -0.32 13.90
C PRO A 163 -16.74 0.34 15.00
N LEU A 164 -16.45 -0.01 16.26
CA LEU A 164 -17.14 0.47 17.47
C LEU A 164 -18.55 -0.14 17.72
N PHE A 165 -19.16 -0.81 16.77
CA PHE A 165 -20.46 -1.46 16.94
C PHE A 165 -20.32 -2.98 16.77
N LYS A 166 -20.22 -3.71 17.90
CA LYS A 166 -19.90 -5.16 17.94
C LYS A 166 -20.81 -6.04 17.09
N ASP A 167 -22.11 -5.75 17.12
CA ASP A 167 -23.13 -6.60 16.55
C ASP A 167 -23.58 -6.15 15.16
N VAL A 168 -22.96 -5.10 14.59
CA VAL A 168 -23.37 -4.56 13.31
C VAL A 168 -22.43 -5.05 12.22
N ALA A 169 -22.82 -6.16 11.61
CA ALA A 169 -22.25 -6.64 10.36
C ALA A 169 -23.32 -6.51 9.26
N LEU A 170 -23.06 -5.67 8.26
CA LEU A 170 -23.98 -5.45 7.17
C LEU A 170 -23.69 -6.44 6.03
N PRO A 171 -24.58 -7.41 5.75
CA PRO A 171 -24.41 -8.31 4.63
C PRO A 171 -24.55 -7.53 3.31
N LEU A 172 -23.50 -7.47 2.53
CA LEU A 172 -23.46 -6.65 1.31
C LEU A 172 -24.01 -7.38 0.08
N GLY A 173 -24.04 -8.71 0.08
CA GLY A 173 -24.37 -9.48 -1.12
C GLY A 173 -23.49 -9.06 -2.31
N LEU A 174 -24.09 -8.86 -3.48
CA LEU A 174 -23.35 -8.41 -4.69
C LEU A 174 -22.71 -7.02 -4.55
N PHE A 175 -23.24 -6.17 -3.65
CA PHE A 175 -22.64 -4.86 -3.40
C PHE A 175 -21.22 -4.95 -2.82
N TYR A 176 -20.86 -6.10 -2.25
CA TYR A 176 -19.49 -6.40 -1.83
C TYR A 176 -18.47 -6.17 -2.96
N ILE A 177 -18.80 -6.62 -4.18
CA ILE A 177 -17.90 -6.46 -5.34
C ILE A 177 -17.65 -4.98 -5.63
N VAL A 178 -18.73 -4.18 -5.57
CA VAL A 178 -18.65 -2.74 -5.83
C VAL A 178 -17.82 -2.03 -4.75
N LEU A 179 -18.10 -2.32 -3.48
CA LEU A 179 -17.34 -1.74 -2.36
C LEU A 179 -15.86 -2.12 -2.44
N SER A 180 -15.56 -3.42 -2.60
CA SER A 180 -14.19 -3.93 -2.68
C SER A 180 -13.41 -3.30 -3.84
N TYR A 181 -14.04 -3.15 -5.00
CA TYR A 181 -13.47 -2.45 -6.15
C TYR A 181 -13.09 -1.01 -5.80
N PHE A 182 -14.01 -0.24 -5.19
CA PHE A 182 -13.72 1.15 -4.81
C PHE A 182 -12.64 1.25 -3.73
N VAL A 183 -12.58 0.31 -2.79
CA VAL A 183 -11.52 0.28 -1.78
C VAL A 183 -10.17 0.01 -2.43
N ILE A 184 -10.04 -0.98 -3.31
CA ILE A 184 -8.77 -1.33 -3.95
C ILE A 184 -8.30 -0.21 -4.88
N VAL A 185 -9.14 0.21 -5.83
CA VAL A 185 -8.77 1.25 -6.82
C VAL A 185 -8.65 2.62 -6.16
N GLY A 186 -9.52 2.93 -5.20
CA GLY A 186 -9.49 4.18 -4.44
C GLY A 186 -8.20 4.32 -3.64
N SER A 187 -7.82 3.29 -2.87
CA SER A 187 -6.57 3.28 -2.10
C SER A 187 -5.34 3.40 -3.00
N SER A 188 -5.34 2.72 -4.15
CA SER A 188 -4.26 2.81 -5.13
C SER A 188 -4.04 4.25 -5.59
N ASN A 189 -5.09 4.92 -6.01
CA ASN A 189 -4.99 6.30 -6.49
C ASN A 189 -4.74 7.29 -5.35
N ALA A 190 -5.23 7.03 -4.14
CA ALA A 190 -5.01 7.89 -2.97
C ALA A 190 -3.54 7.90 -2.53
N VAL A 191 -2.87 6.74 -2.50
CA VAL A 191 -1.44 6.67 -2.22
C VAL A 191 -0.64 7.37 -3.33
N ASN A 192 -1.03 7.18 -4.60
CA ASN A 192 -0.38 7.85 -5.72
C ASN A 192 -0.50 9.39 -5.65
N LEU A 193 -1.65 9.92 -5.29
CA LEU A 193 -1.83 11.37 -5.09
C LEU A 193 -1.00 11.92 -3.92
N THR A 194 -0.70 11.08 -2.93
CA THR A 194 0.11 11.47 -1.75
C THR A 194 1.61 11.43 -2.04
N ASP A 195 2.06 10.73 -3.08
CA ASP A 195 3.47 10.58 -3.44
C ASP A 195 4.03 11.83 -4.15
N GLY A 196 3.91 12.99 -3.51
CA GLY A 196 4.34 14.28 -4.06
C GLY A 196 5.57 14.88 -3.37
N LEU A 197 5.99 14.37 -2.21
CA LEU A 197 7.17 14.81 -1.46
C LEU A 197 8.02 13.62 -1.02
N ASP A 198 9.31 13.88 -0.80
CA ASP A 198 10.32 12.87 -0.46
C ASP A 198 9.94 12.09 0.81
N GLY A 199 9.67 10.78 0.68
CA GLY A 199 9.29 9.93 1.80
C GLY A 199 7.88 10.14 2.36
N LEU A 200 7.07 11.05 1.78
CA LEU A 200 5.75 11.37 2.29
C LEU A 200 4.79 10.19 2.23
N ALA A 201 4.70 9.48 1.11
CA ALA A 201 3.76 8.39 0.92
C ALA A 201 4.24 7.06 1.52
N ILE A 202 5.55 6.80 1.48
CA ILE A 202 6.07 5.47 1.86
C ILE A 202 5.95 5.20 3.36
N MET A 203 6.25 6.16 4.24
CA MET A 203 6.17 5.94 5.68
C MET A 203 4.72 5.75 6.18
N PRO A 204 3.72 6.54 5.77
CA PRO A 204 2.31 6.23 6.03
C PRO A 204 1.88 4.85 5.53
N THR A 205 2.35 4.43 4.34
CA THR A 205 2.10 3.09 3.82
C THR A 205 2.65 2.00 4.73
N VAL A 206 3.89 2.14 5.21
CA VAL A 206 4.52 1.23 6.19
C VAL A 206 3.68 1.14 7.46
N LEU A 207 3.29 2.28 8.02
CA LEU A 207 2.52 2.35 9.27
C LEU A 207 1.15 1.69 9.13
N VAL A 208 0.43 1.96 8.03
CA VAL A 208 -0.88 1.35 7.75
C VAL A 208 -0.74 -0.15 7.51
N ALA A 209 0.29 -0.59 6.76
CA ALA A 209 0.57 -2.01 6.55
C ALA A 209 0.82 -2.74 7.88
N MET A 210 1.59 -2.14 8.81
CA MET A 210 1.80 -2.70 10.14
C MET A 210 0.50 -2.81 10.94
N GLY A 211 -0.36 -1.78 10.87
CA GLY A 211 -1.71 -1.83 11.45
C GLY A 211 -2.55 -2.97 10.89
N LEU A 212 -2.59 -3.10 9.55
CA LEU A 212 -3.32 -4.19 8.89
C LEU A 212 -2.73 -5.57 9.19
N ALA A 213 -1.40 -5.69 9.43
CA ALA A 213 -0.78 -6.93 9.85
C ALA A 213 -1.34 -7.43 11.19
N VAL A 214 -1.60 -6.51 12.13
CA VAL A 214 -2.23 -6.85 13.42
C VAL A 214 -3.66 -7.36 13.20
N PHE A 215 -4.45 -6.71 12.35
CA PHE A 215 -5.80 -7.18 12.01
C PHE A 215 -5.78 -8.54 11.29
N ALA A 216 -4.86 -8.74 10.35
CA ALA A 216 -4.71 -10.00 9.64
C ALA A 216 -4.34 -11.15 10.59
N TYR A 217 -3.41 -10.90 11.50
CA TYR A 217 -3.04 -11.87 12.53
C TYR A 217 -4.21 -12.19 13.47
N ALA A 218 -4.94 -11.18 13.93
CA ALA A 218 -6.05 -11.34 14.84
C ALA A 218 -7.24 -12.08 14.21
N SER A 219 -7.63 -11.70 12.98
CA SER A 219 -8.74 -12.35 12.26
C SER A 219 -8.39 -13.77 11.78
N GLY A 220 -7.10 -14.05 11.54
CA GLY A 220 -6.63 -15.38 11.17
C GLY A 220 -6.41 -16.35 12.33
N ASN A 221 -6.63 -15.92 13.57
CA ASN A 221 -6.46 -16.75 14.76
C ASN A 221 -7.79 -16.87 15.51
N ALA A 222 -8.35 -18.09 15.60
CA ALA A 222 -9.65 -18.33 16.20
C ALA A 222 -9.74 -17.86 17.68
N VAL A 223 -8.65 -17.98 18.45
CA VAL A 223 -8.62 -17.55 19.85
C VAL A 223 -8.69 -16.03 19.97
N PHE A 224 -7.85 -15.31 19.19
CA PHE A 224 -7.86 -13.86 19.18
C PHE A 224 -9.13 -13.29 18.55
N ALA A 225 -9.62 -13.87 17.46
CA ALA A 225 -10.86 -13.47 16.82
C ALA A 225 -12.03 -13.54 17.81
N ASN A 226 -12.16 -14.66 18.53
CA ASN A 226 -13.18 -14.83 19.56
C ASN A 226 -13.01 -13.84 20.73
N TYR A 227 -11.79 -13.67 21.25
CA TYR A 227 -11.50 -12.72 22.34
C TYR A 227 -11.80 -11.27 21.99
N LEU A 228 -11.51 -10.89 20.73
CA LEU A 228 -11.72 -9.53 20.23
C LEU A 228 -13.13 -9.31 19.66
N HIS A 229 -13.96 -10.37 19.57
CA HIS A 229 -15.27 -10.36 18.94
C HIS A 229 -15.24 -9.85 17.48
N ILE A 230 -14.19 -10.25 16.72
CA ILE A 230 -14.09 -10.03 15.28
C ILE A 230 -14.32 -11.35 14.54
N PRO A 231 -14.72 -11.32 13.26
CA PRO A 231 -14.89 -12.55 12.48
C PRO A 231 -13.57 -13.30 12.36
N PHE A 232 -13.63 -14.61 12.58
CA PHE A 232 -12.55 -15.50 12.21
C PHE A 232 -12.61 -15.77 10.71
N ILE A 233 -11.54 -15.45 9.99
CA ILE A 233 -11.41 -15.71 8.55
C ILE A 233 -10.17 -16.58 8.36
N GLN A 234 -10.41 -17.84 8.01
CA GLN A 234 -9.34 -18.82 7.87
C GLN A 234 -8.32 -18.39 6.81
N GLY A 235 -7.04 -18.47 7.15
CA GLY A 235 -5.94 -18.17 6.24
C GLY A 235 -5.50 -16.70 6.19
N THR A 236 -6.27 -15.75 6.73
CA THR A 236 -5.87 -14.32 6.73
C THR A 236 -4.61 -14.05 7.54
N GLY A 237 -4.26 -14.90 8.50
CA GLY A 237 -3.01 -14.76 9.25
C GLY A 237 -1.76 -14.68 8.38
N GLU A 238 -1.72 -15.36 7.23
CA GLU A 238 -0.60 -15.30 6.28
C GLU A 238 -0.42 -13.91 5.66
N LEU A 239 -1.48 -13.09 5.63
CA LEU A 239 -1.38 -11.70 5.16
C LEU A 239 -0.56 -10.82 6.10
N ALA A 240 -0.37 -11.22 7.37
CA ALA A 240 0.57 -10.54 8.25
C ALA A 240 2.01 -10.61 7.71
N ILE A 241 2.39 -11.73 7.06
CA ILE A 241 3.69 -11.86 6.37
C ILE A 241 3.78 -10.87 5.22
N PHE A 242 2.75 -10.82 4.37
CA PHE A 242 2.71 -9.90 3.25
C PHE A 242 2.78 -8.42 3.71
N CYS A 243 2.03 -8.04 4.72
CA CYS A 243 2.10 -6.69 5.31
C CYS A 243 3.49 -6.39 5.89
N ALA A 244 4.13 -7.38 6.51
CA ALA A 244 5.48 -7.25 7.04
C ALA A 244 6.52 -7.07 5.91
N THR A 245 6.34 -7.72 4.75
CA THR A 245 7.20 -7.47 3.58
C THR A 245 7.02 -6.05 3.04
N ILE A 246 5.79 -5.51 3.03
CA ILE A 246 5.54 -4.10 2.68
C ILE A 246 6.28 -3.18 3.65
N ALA A 247 6.19 -3.45 4.96
CA ALA A 247 6.87 -2.65 5.97
C ALA A 247 8.39 -2.71 5.82
N GLY A 248 8.97 -3.90 5.65
CA GLY A 248 10.40 -4.07 5.45
C GLY A 248 10.91 -3.42 4.17
N ALA A 249 10.25 -3.69 3.03
CA ALA A 249 10.61 -3.10 1.75
C ALA A 249 10.45 -1.56 1.77
N GLY A 250 9.36 -1.07 2.38
CA GLY A 250 9.10 0.35 2.51
C GLY A 250 10.15 1.09 3.35
N LEU A 251 10.57 0.50 4.49
CA LEU A 251 11.66 1.06 5.31
C LEU A 251 13.00 1.01 4.57
N GLY A 252 13.28 -0.09 3.84
CA GLY A 252 14.50 -0.20 3.04
C GLY A 252 14.53 0.81 1.88
N PHE A 253 13.37 1.08 1.26
CA PHE A 253 13.25 2.12 0.24
C PHE A 253 13.36 3.52 0.83
N LEU A 254 12.77 3.78 2.00
CA LEU A 254 12.82 5.06 2.69
C LEU A 254 14.27 5.49 3.00
N TRP A 255 15.19 4.56 3.19
CA TRP A 255 16.61 4.85 3.35
C TRP A 255 17.18 5.70 2.21
N PHE A 256 16.68 5.48 0.99
CA PHE A 256 17.10 6.22 -0.21
C PHE A 256 16.13 7.34 -0.60
N ASN A 257 14.88 7.28 -0.15
CA ASN A 257 13.81 8.22 -0.51
C ASN A 257 13.57 9.31 0.55
N THR A 258 14.27 9.25 1.71
CA THR A 258 14.21 10.34 2.70
C THR A 258 14.77 11.64 2.13
N TYR A 259 14.26 12.78 2.60
CA TYR A 259 14.69 14.10 2.13
C TYR A 259 16.16 14.40 2.45
N PRO A 260 16.99 14.87 1.48
CA PRO A 260 16.68 14.95 0.05
C PRO A 260 16.77 13.57 -0.64
N ALA A 261 15.76 13.21 -1.42
CA ALA A 261 15.64 11.87 -2.00
C ALA A 261 16.72 11.58 -3.07
N GLN A 262 17.27 10.36 -3.00
CA GLN A 262 18.18 9.82 -4.03
C GLN A 262 17.41 9.12 -5.16
N VAL A 263 16.16 8.72 -4.92
CA VAL A 263 15.28 8.05 -5.88
C VAL A 263 13.83 8.29 -5.52
N PHE A 264 12.97 8.51 -6.52
CA PHE A 264 11.52 8.60 -6.34
C PHE A 264 10.85 7.25 -6.57
N MET A 265 9.73 7.04 -5.86
CA MET A 265 8.96 5.80 -5.94
C MET A 265 8.32 5.61 -7.32
N GLY A 266 7.70 6.66 -7.84
CA GLY A 266 6.97 6.67 -9.09
C GLY A 266 5.62 5.94 -9.00
N ASP A 267 4.87 5.99 -10.12
CA ASP A 267 3.56 5.35 -10.22
C ASP A 267 3.65 3.82 -10.04
N VAL A 268 4.80 3.21 -10.39
CA VAL A 268 5.09 1.78 -10.15
C VAL A 268 4.85 1.39 -8.70
N GLY A 269 5.46 2.12 -7.77
CA GLY A 269 5.36 1.80 -6.35
C GLY A 269 4.07 2.32 -5.74
N ALA A 270 3.71 3.57 -6.03
CA ALA A 270 2.58 4.23 -5.39
C ALA A 270 1.24 3.54 -5.67
N LEU A 271 0.97 3.19 -6.93
CA LEU A 271 -0.27 2.47 -7.30
C LEU A 271 -0.30 1.07 -6.70
N ALA A 272 0.82 0.36 -6.74
CA ALA A 272 0.91 -1.00 -6.23
C ALA A 272 0.71 -1.08 -4.71
N LEU A 273 1.38 -0.21 -3.97
CA LEU A 273 1.29 -0.19 -2.50
C LEU A 273 -0.11 0.22 -2.03
N GLY A 274 -0.73 1.21 -2.68
CA GLY A 274 -2.10 1.59 -2.35
C GLY A 274 -3.10 0.46 -2.62
N ALA A 275 -2.97 -0.25 -3.76
CA ALA A 275 -3.79 -1.42 -4.07
C ALA A 275 -3.54 -2.58 -3.09
N ALA A 276 -2.27 -2.78 -2.67
CA ALA A 276 -1.90 -3.77 -1.67
C ALA A 276 -2.61 -3.53 -0.32
N LEU A 277 -2.60 -2.28 0.17
CA LEU A 277 -3.32 -1.92 1.39
C LEU A 277 -4.84 -2.14 1.23
N GLY A 278 -5.40 -1.73 0.09
CA GLY A 278 -6.81 -1.88 -0.22
C GLY A 278 -7.26 -3.35 -0.24
N VAL A 279 -6.54 -4.21 -0.95
CA VAL A 279 -6.92 -5.63 -1.06
C VAL A 279 -6.75 -6.38 0.26
N VAL A 280 -5.72 -6.08 1.06
CA VAL A 280 -5.57 -6.65 2.41
C VAL A 280 -6.75 -6.23 3.29
N ALA A 281 -7.10 -4.93 3.32
CA ALA A 281 -8.22 -4.45 4.12
C ALA A 281 -9.55 -5.11 3.74
N VAL A 282 -9.78 -5.32 2.44
CA VAL A 282 -10.96 -6.05 1.93
C VAL A 282 -10.98 -7.50 2.44
N ILE A 283 -9.85 -8.21 2.38
CA ILE A 283 -9.78 -9.61 2.83
C ILE A 283 -9.99 -9.73 4.34
N VAL A 284 -9.38 -8.84 5.14
CA VAL A 284 -9.53 -8.86 6.61
C VAL A 284 -10.78 -8.13 7.11
N ARG A 285 -11.65 -7.65 6.22
CA ARG A 285 -12.91 -6.94 6.51
C ARG A 285 -12.73 -5.65 7.33
N GLN A 286 -11.68 -4.90 7.02
CA GLN A 286 -11.33 -3.68 7.74
C GLN A 286 -11.31 -2.45 6.81
N GLU A 287 -12.28 -2.34 5.91
CA GLU A 287 -12.37 -1.27 4.92
C GLU A 287 -12.55 0.10 5.58
N ILE A 288 -13.42 0.20 6.59
CA ILE A 288 -13.63 1.45 7.34
C ILE A 288 -12.41 1.77 8.20
N VAL A 289 -11.78 0.74 8.77
CA VAL A 289 -10.54 0.94 9.55
C VAL A 289 -9.40 1.41 8.64
N LEU A 290 -9.29 0.87 7.42
CA LEU A 290 -8.34 1.39 6.44
C LEU A 290 -8.59 2.87 6.14
N PHE A 291 -9.86 3.29 6.00
CA PHE A 291 -10.22 4.69 5.80
C PHE A 291 -9.75 5.58 6.97
N ILE A 292 -9.81 5.08 8.21
CA ILE A 292 -9.31 5.78 9.40
C ILE A 292 -7.77 5.79 9.40
N MET A 293 -7.13 4.63 9.35
CA MET A 293 -5.66 4.51 9.42
C MET A 293 -4.97 5.24 8.26
N GLY A 294 -5.55 5.14 7.06
CA GLY A 294 -5.11 5.80 5.85
C GLY A 294 -5.62 7.24 5.69
N GLY A 295 -6.07 7.90 6.77
CA GLY A 295 -6.73 9.20 6.70
C GLY A 295 -5.89 10.30 6.06
N ILE A 296 -4.57 10.20 6.05
CA ILE A 296 -3.71 11.11 5.28
C ILE A 296 -3.96 10.93 3.77
N PHE A 297 -4.00 9.71 3.27
CA PHE A 297 -4.31 9.42 1.86
C PHE A 297 -5.71 9.90 1.48
N VAL A 298 -6.66 9.73 2.41
CA VAL A 298 -8.03 10.23 2.26
C VAL A 298 -8.06 11.75 2.19
N LEU A 299 -7.38 12.44 3.11
CA LEU A 299 -7.33 13.92 3.15
C LEU A 299 -6.70 14.49 1.87
N GLU A 300 -5.62 13.89 1.38
CA GLU A 300 -4.99 14.31 0.13
C GLU A 300 -5.96 14.15 -1.05
N THR A 301 -6.61 12.99 -1.17
CA THR A 301 -7.59 12.73 -2.22
C THR A 301 -8.79 13.66 -2.14
N VAL A 302 -9.37 13.83 -0.96
CA VAL A 302 -10.52 14.71 -0.73
C VAL A 302 -10.16 16.17 -1.08
N SER A 303 -8.94 16.62 -0.75
CA SER A 303 -8.49 17.97 -1.09
C SER A 303 -8.48 18.21 -2.60
N VAL A 304 -8.07 17.20 -3.39
CA VAL A 304 -8.10 17.27 -4.87
C VAL A 304 -9.55 17.30 -5.38
N ILE A 305 -10.41 16.42 -4.86
CA ILE A 305 -11.82 16.37 -5.26
C ILE A 305 -12.52 17.72 -5.00
N LEU A 306 -12.33 18.28 -3.81
CA LEU A 306 -12.91 19.56 -3.41
C LEU A 306 -12.36 20.71 -4.26
N GLN A 307 -11.04 20.72 -4.52
CA GLN A 307 -10.41 21.74 -5.34
C GLN A 307 -10.94 21.74 -6.77
N VAL A 308 -10.98 20.56 -7.40
CA VAL A 308 -11.45 20.38 -8.77
C VAL A 308 -12.95 20.68 -8.86
N GLY A 309 -13.74 20.19 -7.90
CA GLY A 309 -15.18 20.46 -7.83
C GLY A 309 -15.49 21.94 -7.70
N SER A 310 -14.86 22.64 -6.75
CA SER A 310 -15.03 24.07 -6.55
C SER A 310 -14.65 24.87 -7.81
N TYR A 311 -13.47 24.54 -8.39
CA TYR A 311 -13.00 25.26 -9.57
C TYR A 311 -13.94 25.10 -10.78
N LYS A 312 -14.46 23.89 -11.00
CA LYS A 312 -15.42 23.61 -12.09
C LYS A 312 -16.78 24.29 -11.87
N LEU A 313 -17.24 24.38 -10.61
CA LEU A 313 -18.55 24.92 -10.28
C LEU A 313 -18.55 26.46 -10.10
N THR A 314 -17.49 27.02 -9.52
CA THR A 314 -17.46 28.44 -9.10
C THR A 314 -16.32 29.23 -9.71
N GLY A 315 -15.36 28.60 -10.43
CA GLY A 315 -14.16 29.27 -10.94
C GLY A 315 -13.14 29.64 -9.85
N ARG A 316 -13.39 29.25 -8.58
CA ARG A 316 -12.53 29.63 -7.43
C ARG A 316 -11.83 28.43 -6.85
N ARG A 317 -10.57 28.65 -6.44
CA ARG A 317 -9.77 27.65 -5.71
C ARG A 317 -10.06 27.73 -4.21
N ILE A 318 -10.24 26.56 -3.53
CA ILE A 318 -10.38 26.47 -2.08
C ILE A 318 -8.98 26.52 -1.45
N PHE A 319 -8.05 25.70 -1.97
CA PHE A 319 -6.67 25.63 -1.52
C PHE A 319 -5.76 26.41 -2.46
N ARG A 320 -4.59 26.84 -1.99
CA ARG A 320 -3.54 27.45 -2.84
C ARG A 320 -3.15 26.51 -3.97
N MET A 321 -2.99 25.23 -3.63
CA MET A 321 -2.77 24.12 -4.54
C MET A 321 -3.31 22.83 -3.89
N ALA A 322 -3.71 21.84 -4.67
CA ALA A 322 -4.03 20.48 -4.23
C ALA A 322 -3.12 19.50 -4.98
N PRO A 323 -2.72 18.39 -4.35
CA PRO A 323 -3.07 17.91 -3.01
C PRO A 323 -2.59 18.79 -1.85
N LEU A 324 -3.03 18.46 -0.61
CA LEU A 324 -2.91 19.34 0.55
C LEU A 324 -1.45 19.64 0.97
N HIS A 325 -0.52 18.70 0.74
CA HIS A 325 0.91 18.93 1.03
C HIS A 325 1.45 20.14 0.27
N HIS A 326 1.11 20.33 -1.01
CA HIS A 326 1.50 21.52 -1.78
C HIS A 326 0.90 22.81 -1.25
N HIS A 327 -0.31 22.74 -0.66
CA HIS A 327 -0.90 23.90 -0.01
C HIS A 327 -0.04 24.42 1.16
N TYR A 328 0.54 23.49 1.96
CA TYR A 328 1.42 23.85 3.07
C TYR A 328 2.78 24.35 2.59
N GLU A 329 3.36 23.77 1.53
CA GLU A 329 4.58 24.28 0.92
C GLU A 329 4.38 25.73 0.45
N LEU A 330 3.29 26.03 -0.27
CA LEU A 330 2.96 27.38 -0.72
C LEU A 330 2.58 28.33 0.44
N LYS A 331 2.36 27.83 1.64
CA LYS A 331 2.27 28.64 2.87
C LYS A 331 3.64 28.93 3.49
N GLY A 332 4.72 28.41 2.90
CA GLY A 332 6.10 28.63 3.38
C GLY A 332 6.58 27.59 4.41
N TRP A 333 5.91 26.44 4.53
CA TRP A 333 6.42 25.37 5.36
C TRP A 333 7.52 24.61 4.60
N PRO A 334 8.70 24.40 5.23
CA PRO A 334 9.73 23.57 4.61
C PRO A 334 9.24 22.12 4.48
N GLU A 335 9.61 21.46 3.37
CA GLU A 335 9.19 20.12 3.02
C GLU A 335 9.34 19.10 4.16
N PRO A 336 10.49 18.99 4.87
CA PRO A 336 10.63 18.03 5.97
C PRO A 336 9.63 18.23 7.10
N ARG A 337 9.17 19.47 7.31
CA ARG A 337 8.14 19.76 8.34
C ARG A 337 6.78 19.22 7.94
N VAL A 338 6.42 19.31 6.67
CA VAL A 338 5.16 18.74 6.15
C VAL A 338 5.22 17.22 6.29
N ILE A 339 6.30 16.61 5.81
CA ILE A 339 6.51 15.15 5.82
C ILE A 339 6.39 14.58 7.24
N VAL A 340 7.18 15.08 8.18
CA VAL A 340 7.20 14.55 9.56
C VAL A 340 5.86 14.74 10.26
N ARG A 341 5.16 15.86 10.03
CA ARG A 341 3.83 16.07 10.61
C ARG A 341 2.80 15.09 10.06
N PHE A 342 2.84 14.77 8.78
CA PHE A 342 1.96 13.79 8.17
C PHE A 342 2.24 12.39 8.69
N TRP A 343 3.51 12.05 8.93
CA TRP A 343 3.87 10.79 9.59
C TRP A 343 3.30 10.69 11.01
N ILE A 344 3.44 11.76 11.81
CA ILE A 344 2.88 11.81 13.18
C ILE A 344 1.36 11.65 13.14
N ILE A 345 0.67 12.35 12.24
CA ILE A 345 -0.78 12.21 12.09
C ILE A 345 -1.14 10.76 11.71
N THR A 346 -0.38 10.13 10.80
CA THR A 346 -0.61 8.72 10.44
C THR A 346 -0.42 7.80 11.63
N VAL A 347 0.60 8.01 12.47
CA VAL A 347 0.78 7.22 13.72
C VAL A 347 -0.46 7.33 14.60
N VAL A 348 -0.97 8.54 14.82
CA VAL A 348 -2.21 8.75 15.62
C VAL A 348 -3.39 8.02 15.00
N LEU A 349 -3.58 8.13 13.67
CA LEU A 349 -4.68 7.48 12.96
C LEU A 349 -4.59 5.95 12.99
N VAL A 350 -3.37 5.39 12.88
CA VAL A 350 -3.14 3.95 13.01
C VAL A 350 -3.44 3.47 14.44
N LEU A 351 -3.03 4.21 15.46
CA LEU A 351 -3.37 3.89 16.84
C LEU A 351 -4.89 3.95 17.09
N LEU A 352 -5.59 4.95 16.53
CA LEU A 352 -7.06 5.02 16.57
C LEU A 352 -7.70 3.81 15.86
N GLY A 353 -7.19 3.43 14.69
CA GLY A 353 -7.65 2.22 14.00
C GLY A 353 -7.43 0.96 14.82
N LEU A 354 -6.26 0.79 15.42
CA LEU A 354 -5.97 -0.36 16.29
C LEU A 354 -6.82 -0.36 17.57
N ALA A 355 -7.14 0.81 18.13
CA ALA A 355 -8.04 0.91 19.29
C ALA A 355 -9.42 0.29 19.00
N THR A 356 -9.90 0.34 17.76
CA THR A 356 -11.18 -0.27 17.37
C THR A 356 -11.21 -1.79 17.58
N LEU A 357 -10.07 -2.48 17.67
CA LEU A 357 -10.00 -3.91 17.97
C LEU A 357 -10.62 -4.24 19.33
N LYS A 358 -10.50 -3.35 20.31
CA LYS A 358 -10.96 -3.62 21.69
C LYS A 358 -12.18 -2.79 22.09
N VAL A 359 -12.41 -1.63 21.49
CA VAL A 359 -13.52 -0.72 21.81
C VAL A 359 -14.82 -1.17 21.09
N ARG A 360 -14.95 -2.42 20.81
CA ARG A 360 -16.18 -3.01 20.22
C ARG A 360 -17.13 -3.47 21.30
#